data_e02f6bd78c90263f7aff4d16e63a44d1
#
_entry.id   e02f6bd78c90263f7aff4d16e63a44d1
#
_cell.length_a   1.000
_cell.length_b   1.000
_cell.length_c   1.000
_cell.angle_alpha   90.00
_cell.angle_beta   90.00
_cell.angle_gamma   90.00
#
_symmetry.space_group_name_H-M   'P 1'
#
loop_
_entity.id
_entity.type
_entity.pdbx_description
1 polymer ?
#
loop_
_entity_poly.entity_id
_entity_poly.type
_entity_poly.pdbx_seq_one_letter_code
_entity_poly.pdbx_strand_id
1 'polypeptide(L)'
;MTGIAVALTLVACKSPTPPKGVKPVSDFNASRYLGKWYEIARLENRFEKGMEQVTATYGLRSDGGITVLNRGYDPIKNRWKESEGKAYFTGAPTTAALKVSFFGPFYGGYNVIKLDKDYQHALVSGPNRDYLWILSRSTTLPEAVKQDFLATARELGFPVQQLVWVKH
;
A
#
# COMPACT_ATOMS: atom_id res chain seq x y z
N MET A 1 41.10 19.54 32.96
CA MET A 1 39.83 18.83 32.88
C MET A 1 39.26 19.05 31.50
N THR A 2 39.46 18.09 30.61
CA THR A 2 38.99 18.14 29.23
C THR A 2 37.63 17.43 29.16
N GLY A 3 36.54 18.20 29.00
CA GLY A 3 35.22 17.69 28.82
C GLY A 3 35.03 17.12 27.40
N ILE A 4 34.81 15.83 27.30
CA ILE A 4 34.44 15.17 26.04
C ILE A 4 32.96 15.45 25.81
N ALA A 5 32.65 16.32 24.82
CA ALA A 5 31.30 16.51 24.34
C ALA A 5 30.93 15.29 23.48
N VAL A 6 30.06 14.42 24.00
CA VAL A 6 29.43 13.34 23.22
C VAL A 6 28.35 13.99 22.35
N ALA A 7 28.63 14.16 21.06
CA ALA A 7 27.63 14.56 20.09
C ALA A 7 26.70 13.37 19.86
N LEU A 8 25.52 13.41 20.46
CA LEU A 8 24.39 12.53 20.11
C LEU A 8 23.93 12.91 18.70
N THR A 9 24.39 12.17 17.70
CA THR A 9 23.80 12.23 16.37
C THR A 9 22.41 11.56 16.44
N LEU A 10 21.38 12.37 16.54
CA LEU A 10 20.00 11.92 16.29
C LEU A 10 19.90 11.51 14.82
N VAL A 11 19.99 10.20 14.56
CA VAL A 11 19.62 9.65 13.27
C VAL A 11 18.10 9.76 13.20
N ALA A 12 17.60 10.85 12.61
CA ALA A 12 16.21 11.00 12.28
C ALA A 12 15.86 9.91 11.25
N CYS A 13 15.04 8.93 11.62
CA CYS A 13 14.45 7.99 10.67
C CYS A 13 13.62 8.80 9.67
N LYS A 14 14.12 8.92 8.44
CA LYS A 14 13.37 9.58 7.37
C LYS A 14 12.09 8.80 7.11
N SER A 15 10.97 9.50 7.00
CA SER A 15 9.73 8.90 6.50
C SER A 15 9.96 8.29 5.11
N PRO A 16 9.33 7.14 4.80
CA PRO A 16 9.45 6.57 3.46
C PRO A 16 8.95 7.57 2.42
N THR A 17 9.62 7.59 1.28
CA THR A 17 9.25 8.39 0.11
C THR A 17 8.81 7.48 -1.02
N PRO A 18 7.93 7.94 -1.94
CA PRO A 18 7.60 7.19 -3.14
C PRO A 18 8.86 6.86 -3.96
N PRO A 19 8.85 5.78 -4.74
CA PRO A 19 9.93 5.51 -5.70
C PRO A 19 10.13 6.70 -6.64
N LYS A 20 11.36 6.93 -7.10
CA LYS A 20 11.68 8.03 -8.01
C LYS A 20 10.78 8.00 -9.24
N GLY A 21 10.14 9.14 -9.56
CA GLY A 21 9.23 9.28 -10.69
C GLY A 21 7.80 8.83 -10.43
N VAL A 22 7.53 8.20 -9.28
CA VAL A 22 6.19 7.77 -8.88
C VAL A 22 5.53 8.88 -8.07
N LYS A 23 4.38 9.37 -8.55
CA LYS A 23 3.65 10.48 -7.92
C LYS A 23 2.36 9.96 -7.29
N PRO A 24 2.19 10.08 -5.97
CA PRO A 24 0.91 9.86 -5.32
C PRO A 24 -0.16 10.84 -5.83
N VAL A 25 -1.41 10.38 -5.88
CA VAL A 25 -2.51 11.25 -6.30
C VAL A 25 -2.72 12.40 -5.31
N SER A 26 -3.10 13.55 -5.83
CA SER A 26 -3.51 14.75 -5.08
C SER A 26 -5.02 14.77 -4.86
N ASP A 27 -5.51 15.74 -4.11
CA ASP A 27 -6.94 15.88 -3.77
C ASP A 27 -7.54 14.61 -3.15
N PHE A 28 -6.72 13.86 -2.44
CA PHE A 28 -7.09 12.61 -1.80
C PHE A 28 -7.99 12.86 -0.58
N ASN A 29 -9.07 12.12 -0.50
CA ASN A 29 -9.99 12.13 0.63
C ASN A 29 -9.97 10.76 1.32
N ALA A 30 -9.29 10.68 2.46
CA ALA A 30 -9.13 9.42 3.19
C ALA A 30 -10.49 8.80 3.58
N SER A 31 -11.48 9.60 3.96
CA SER A 31 -12.78 9.08 4.37
C SER A 31 -13.51 8.32 3.25
N ARG A 32 -13.28 8.71 1.99
CA ARG A 32 -13.83 7.99 0.83
C ARG A 32 -13.05 6.72 0.49
N TYR A 33 -11.82 6.62 0.95
CA TYR A 33 -10.94 5.47 0.72
C TYR A 33 -11.13 4.35 1.75
N LEU A 34 -11.75 4.64 2.87
CA LEU A 34 -12.01 3.68 3.95
C LEU A 34 -12.91 2.53 3.49
N GLY A 35 -12.94 1.47 4.29
CA GLY A 35 -13.72 0.27 4.02
C GLY A 35 -12.92 -0.82 3.35
N LYS A 36 -13.63 -1.78 2.77
CA LYS A 36 -13.04 -2.99 2.20
C LYS A 36 -12.62 -2.79 0.75
N TRP A 37 -11.43 -3.32 0.44
CA TRP A 37 -10.89 -3.43 -0.90
C TRP A 37 -10.48 -4.88 -1.17
N TYR A 38 -10.74 -5.36 -2.38
CA TYR A 38 -10.24 -6.65 -2.87
C TYR A 38 -8.91 -6.44 -3.60
N GLU A 39 -7.92 -7.25 -3.29
CA GLU A 39 -6.66 -7.26 -4.02
C GLU A 39 -6.84 -8.07 -5.31
N ILE A 40 -6.81 -7.39 -6.45
CA ILE A 40 -7.02 -8.00 -7.78
C ILE A 40 -5.71 -8.55 -8.32
N ALA A 41 -4.62 -7.82 -8.12
CA ALA A 41 -3.30 -8.23 -8.54
C ALA A 41 -2.23 -7.67 -7.60
N ARG A 42 -1.09 -8.34 -7.55
CA ARG A 42 0.09 -7.87 -6.83
C ARG A 42 1.37 -8.32 -7.50
N LEU A 43 2.44 -7.60 -7.31
CA LEU A 43 3.77 -8.19 -7.42
C LEU A 43 3.98 -9.10 -6.22
N GLU A 44 4.40 -10.35 -6.47
CA GLU A 44 4.53 -11.32 -5.38
C GLU A 44 5.55 -10.84 -4.35
N ASN A 45 5.22 -10.98 -3.10
CA ASN A 45 6.07 -10.58 -2.00
C ASN A 45 6.01 -11.64 -0.88
N ARG A 46 7.01 -11.62 0.02
CA ARG A 46 7.15 -12.63 1.07
C ARG A 46 6.01 -12.66 2.09
N PHE A 47 5.28 -11.56 2.23
CA PHE A 47 4.19 -11.47 3.23
C PHE A 47 2.90 -12.12 2.75
N GLU A 48 2.69 -12.14 1.44
CA GLU A 48 1.45 -12.59 0.79
C GLU A 48 1.65 -13.79 -0.13
N LYS A 49 2.83 -14.40 -0.13
CA LYS A 49 3.21 -15.45 -1.06
C LYS A 49 2.17 -16.56 -1.12
N GLY A 50 1.64 -16.77 -2.32
CA GLY A 50 0.66 -17.83 -2.59
C GLY A 50 -0.75 -17.57 -2.03
N MET A 51 -1.02 -16.45 -1.37
CA MET A 51 -2.32 -16.17 -0.77
C MET A 51 -3.38 -15.86 -1.81
N GLU A 52 -4.58 -16.36 -1.55
CA GLU A 52 -5.79 -16.15 -2.33
C GLU A 52 -6.81 -15.34 -1.54
N GLN A 53 -7.85 -14.84 -2.20
CA GLN A 53 -8.97 -14.13 -1.59
C GLN A 53 -8.52 -12.99 -0.65
N VAL A 54 -7.46 -12.28 -1.04
CA VAL A 54 -6.85 -11.23 -0.23
C VAL A 54 -7.72 -9.97 -0.26
N THR A 55 -7.94 -9.43 0.93
CA THR A 55 -8.64 -8.15 1.13
C THR A 55 -7.83 -7.26 2.06
N ALA A 56 -8.03 -5.96 1.89
CA ALA A 56 -7.56 -4.93 2.82
C ALA A 56 -8.76 -4.10 3.28
N THR A 57 -8.89 -3.88 4.57
CA THR A 57 -9.96 -3.06 5.13
C THR A 57 -9.33 -1.92 5.92
N TYR A 58 -9.73 -0.70 5.58
CA TYR A 58 -9.20 0.52 6.18
C TYR A 58 -10.26 1.18 7.05
N GLY A 59 -9.87 1.61 8.23
CA GLY A 59 -10.72 2.31 9.19
C GLY A 59 -10.04 3.54 9.77
N LEU A 60 -10.83 4.47 10.31
CA LEU A 60 -10.30 5.65 10.93
C LEU A 60 -9.84 5.33 12.36
N ARG A 61 -8.64 5.80 12.70
CA ARG A 61 -8.10 5.74 14.06
C ARG A 61 -8.43 7.03 14.82
N SER A 62 -8.57 6.90 16.15
CA SER A 62 -8.79 8.05 17.03
C SER A 62 -7.64 9.06 17.03
N ASP A 63 -6.41 8.62 16.67
CA ASP A 63 -5.24 9.48 16.57
C ASP A 63 -5.09 10.18 15.21
N GLY A 64 -6.07 10.07 14.32
CA GLY A 64 -6.03 10.63 12.96
C GLY A 64 -5.37 9.75 11.92
N GLY A 65 -4.83 8.60 12.31
CA GLY A 65 -4.29 7.59 11.41
C GLY A 65 -5.38 6.68 10.85
N ILE A 66 -4.94 5.64 10.16
CA ILE A 66 -5.80 4.65 9.50
C ILE A 66 -5.46 3.26 10.05
N THR A 67 -6.48 2.52 10.48
CA THR A 67 -6.34 1.09 10.78
C THR A 67 -6.29 0.31 9.49
N VAL A 68 -5.44 -0.71 9.44
CA VAL A 68 -5.29 -1.60 8.28
C VAL A 68 -5.52 -3.03 8.74
N LEU A 69 -6.49 -3.70 8.14
CA LEU A 69 -6.70 -5.13 8.32
C LEU A 69 -6.52 -5.82 6.98
N ASN A 70 -5.46 -6.59 6.86
CA ASN A 70 -5.22 -7.46 5.71
C ASN A 70 -5.69 -8.87 6.07
N ARG A 71 -6.44 -9.50 5.16
CA ARG A 71 -6.94 -10.86 5.31
C ARG A 71 -6.73 -11.62 4.01
N GLY A 72 -6.26 -12.84 4.10
CA GLY A 72 -6.06 -13.71 2.94
C GLY A 72 -6.16 -15.17 3.32
N TYR A 73 -6.42 -16.02 2.33
CA TYR A 73 -6.48 -17.46 2.49
C TYR A 73 -5.17 -18.11 2.02
N ASP A 74 -4.57 -18.91 2.88
CA ASP A 74 -3.39 -19.71 2.56
C ASP A 74 -3.83 -21.12 2.13
N PRO A 75 -3.80 -21.44 0.82
CA PRO A 75 -4.28 -22.75 0.34
C PRO A 75 -3.35 -23.90 0.71
N ILE A 76 -2.07 -23.64 1.02
CA ILE A 76 -1.10 -24.67 1.42
C ILE A 76 -1.40 -25.10 2.86
N LYS A 77 -1.59 -24.14 3.75
CA LYS A 77 -1.90 -24.39 5.16
C LYS A 77 -3.40 -24.57 5.42
N ASN A 78 -4.22 -24.35 4.39
CA ASN A 78 -5.68 -24.46 4.45
C ASN A 78 -6.28 -23.63 5.59
N ARG A 79 -5.87 -22.37 5.70
CA ARG A 79 -6.34 -21.46 6.76
C ARG A 79 -6.35 -20.00 6.31
N TRP A 80 -7.19 -19.23 6.96
CA TRP A 80 -7.19 -17.77 6.86
C TRP A 80 -6.07 -17.16 7.70
N LYS A 81 -5.47 -16.11 7.18
CA LYS A 81 -4.45 -15.32 7.86
C LYS A 81 -4.88 -13.86 7.88
N GLU A 82 -4.74 -13.23 9.04
CA GLU A 82 -5.03 -11.81 9.22
C GLU A 82 -3.79 -11.09 9.77
N SER A 83 -3.62 -9.83 9.37
CA SER A 83 -2.59 -8.94 9.90
C SER A 83 -3.20 -7.57 10.12
N GLU A 84 -3.06 -7.05 11.33
CA GLU A 84 -3.48 -5.70 11.68
C GLU A 84 -2.29 -4.74 11.66
N GLY A 85 -2.51 -3.57 11.11
CA GLY A 85 -1.50 -2.52 11.05
C GLY A 85 -2.11 -1.15 11.22
N LYS A 86 -1.25 -0.16 11.11
CA LYS A 86 -1.63 1.25 11.18
C LYS A 86 -0.88 2.03 10.11
N ALA A 87 -1.55 3.02 9.56
CA ALA A 87 -0.99 3.88 8.53
C ALA A 87 -1.14 5.35 8.90
N TYR A 88 -0.18 6.14 8.48
CA TYR A 88 -0.17 7.59 8.69
C TYR A 88 0.27 8.28 7.41
N PHE A 89 -0.27 9.47 7.15
CA PHE A 89 0.24 10.30 6.08
C PHE A 89 1.68 10.74 6.36
N THR A 90 2.50 10.75 5.34
CA THR A 90 3.89 11.25 5.45
C THR A 90 3.99 12.76 5.29
N GLY A 91 2.92 13.39 4.79
CA GLY A 91 2.78 14.83 4.60
C GLY A 91 1.31 15.23 4.68
N ALA A 92 0.89 16.14 3.81
CA ALA A 92 -0.49 16.60 3.77
C ALA A 92 -1.46 15.44 3.48
N PRO A 93 -2.61 15.33 4.18
CA PRO A 93 -3.57 14.24 4.00
C PRO A 93 -4.29 14.27 2.65
N THR A 94 -4.15 15.33 1.89
CA THR A 94 -4.63 15.45 0.52
C THR A 94 -3.69 14.84 -0.53
N THR A 95 -2.50 14.42 -0.13
CA THR A 95 -1.57 13.65 -0.96
C THR A 95 -1.54 12.21 -0.46
N ALA A 96 -1.83 11.26 -1.35
CA ALA A 96 -1.99 9.85 -0.99
C ALA A 96 -0.65 9.12 -0.82
N ALA A 97 0.23 9.68 -0.01
CA ALA A 97 1.51 9.10 0.40
C ALA A 97 1.46 8.79 1.89
N LEU A 98 1.51 7.51 2.22
CA LEU A 98 1.40 7.02 3.59
C LEU A 98 2.57 6.12 3.94
N LYS A 99 2.74 5.89 5.23
CA LYS A 99 3.59 4.86 5.79
C LYS A 99 2.74 3.88 6.59
N VAL A 100 2.97 2.59 6.41
CA VAL A 100 2.23 1.50 7.06
C VAL A 100 3.16 0.66 7.91
N SER A 101 2.72 0.31 9.11
CA SER A 101 3.44 -0.58 10.01
C SER A 101 2.54 -1.72 10.48
N PHE A 102 3.08 -2.93 10.44
CA PHE A 102 2.50 -4.12 11.05
C PHE A 102 3.31 -4.61 12.26
N PHE A 103 4.54 -4.11 12.42
CA PHE A 103 5.46 -4.52 13.48
C PHE A 103 6.24 -3.33 14.06
N GLY A 104 5.90 -2.93 15.28
CA GLY A 104 6.69 -1.97 16.06
C GLY A 104 7.08 -0.70 15.32
N PRO A 105 8.36 -0.30 15.32
CA PRO A 105 8.80 0.95 14.72
C PRO A 105 9.05 0.88 13.20
N PHE A 106 8.84 -0.27 12.57
CA PHE A 106 9.14 -0.47 11.15
C PHE A 106 7.96 -0.05 10.28
N TYR A 107 8.20 0.92 9.40
CA TYR A 107 7.22 1.45 8.45
C TYR A 107 7.67 1.24 7.01
N GLY A 108 6.74 0.80 6.16
CA GLY A 108 6.90 0.75 4.71
C GLY A 108 6.06 1.81 4.00
N GLY A 109 6.50 2.27 2.83
CA GLY A 109 5.73 3.21 2.02
C GLY A 109 4.48 2.58 1.42
N TYR A 110 3.43 3.39 1.33
CA TYR A 110 2.15 3.03 0.69
C TYR A 110 1.66 4.26 -0.07
N ASN A 111 1.64 4.18 -1.40
CA ASN A 111 1.36 5.32 -2.24
C ASN A 111 0.24 4.97 -3.22
N VAL A 112 -0.89 5.65 -3.12
CA VAL A 112 -1.94 5.52 -4.14
C VAL A 112 -1.54 6.37 -5.34
N ILE A 113 -1.29 5.74 -6.48
CA ILE A 113 -0.74 6.42 -7.67
C ILE A 113 -1.77 6.57 -8.79
N LYS A 114 -2.84 5.75 -8.77
CA LYS A 114 -4.03 5.93 -9.59
C LYS A 114 -5.26 5.64 -8.75
N LEU A 115 -6.29 6.42 -8.92
CA LEU A 115 -7.56 6.28 -8.21
C LEU A 115 -8.65 6.92 -9.06
N ASP A 116 -9.72 6.19 -9.35
CA ASP A 116 -10.84 6.77 -10.08
C ASP A 116 -11.65 7.73 -9.18
N LYS A 117 -12.38 8.63 -9.80
CA LYS A 117 -13.15 9.68 -9.09
C LYS A 117 -14.18 9.12 -8.10
N ASP A 118 -14.68 7.91 -8.34
CA ASP A 118 -15.68 7.26 -7.49
C ASP A 118 -15.05 6.35 -6.42
N TYR A 119 -13.72 6.32 -6.31
CA TYR A 119 -12.98 5.50 -5.34
C TYR A 119 -13.32 4.02 -5.40
N GLN A 120 -13.45 3.49 -6.62
CA GLN A 120 -13.77 2.08 -6.87
C GLN A 120 -12.55 1.22 -7.20
N HIS A 121 -11.51 1.82 -7.78
CA HIS A 121 -10.30 1.13 -8.22
C HIS A 121 -9.06 1.94 -7.86
N ALA A 122 -8.02 1.28 -7.38
CA ALA A 122 -6.77 1.92 -6.98
C ALA A 122 -5.56 1.13 -7.47
N LEU A 123 -4.55 1.86 -7.92
CA LEU A 123 -3.20 1.33 -8.16
C LEU A 123 -2.31 1.85 -7.05
N VAL A 124 -1.66 0.95 -6.32
CA VAL A 124 -0.88 1.28 -5.12
C VAL A 124 0.55 0.79 -5.30
N SER A 125 1.50 1.68 -5.03
CA SER A 125 2.93 1.37 -5.01
C SER A 125 3.45 1.30 -3.57
N GLY A 126 4.34 0.36 -3.31
CA GLY A 126 5.09 0.30 -2.06
C GLY A 126 6.30 1.22 -2.06
N PRO A 127 7.31 0.95 -1.20
CA PRO A 127 8.48 1.81 -1.05
C PRO A 127 9.44 1.76 -2.24
N ASN A 128 9.34 0.74 -3.06
CA ASN A 128 10.16 0.53 -4.26
C ASN A 128 9.36 -0.23 -5.33
N ARG A 129 9.97 -0.51 -6.49
CA ARG A 129 9.30 -1.16 -7.63
C ARG A 129 9.11 -2.66 -7.50
N ASP A 130 9.47 -3.25 -6.36
CA ASP A 130 9.16 -4.66 -6.05
C ASP A 130 7.74 -4.83 -5.48
N TYR A 131 7.08 -3.73 -5.13
CA TYR A 131 5.75 -3.73 -4.51
C TYR A 131 4.76 -2.92 -5.31
N LEU A 132 3.73 -3.59 -5.80
CA LEU A 132 2.63 -2.99 -6.55
C LEU A 132 1.35 -3.80 -6.30
N TRP A 133 0.24 -3.11 -6.13
CA TRP A 133 -1.08 -3.71 -5.94
C TRP A 133 -2.13 -3.02 -6.81
N ILE A 134 -3.05 -3.81 -7.32
CA ILE A 134 -4.29 -3.32 -7.92
C ILE A 134 -5.42 -3.72 -6.98
N LEU A 135 -6.18 -2.74 -6.54
CA LEU A 135 -7.30 -2.90 -5.61
C LEU A 135 -8.61 -2.53 -6.30
N SER A 136 -9.69 -3.23 -5.92
CA SER A 136 -11.04 -2.94 -6.40
C SER A 136 -12.05 -3.12 -5.27
N ARG A 137 -13.15 -2.37 -5.35
CA ARG A 137 -14.28 -2.54 -4.41
C ARG A 137 -15.06 -3.84 -4.65
N SER A 138 -14.89 -4.45 -5.81
CA SER A 138 -15.46 -5.76 -6.14
C SER A 138 -14.37 -6.77 -6.49
N THR A 139 -14.73 -8.04 -6.62
CA THR A 139 -13.79 -9.11 -6.99
C THR A 139 -13.41 -9.10 -8.47
N THR A 140 -13.95 -8.18 -9.24
CA THR A 140 -13.67 -8.01 -10.67
C THR A 140 -13.09 -6.63 -10.96
N LEU A 141 -12.36 -6.52 -12.06
CA LEU A 141 -11.79 -5.28 -12.54
C LEU A 141 -12.24 -5.03 -13.98
N PRO A 142 -12.87 -3.88 -14.29
CA PRO A 142 -13.20 -3.55 -15.67
C PRO A 142 -11.97 -3.55 -16.56
N GLU A 143 -12.09 -4.08 -17.77
CA GLU A 143 -10.96 -4.22 -18.69
C GLU A 143 -10.29 -2.87 -19.00
N ALA A 144 -11.07 -1.81 -19.17
CA ALA A 144 -10.52 -0.47 -19.41
C ALA A 144 -9.65 0.02 -18.24
N VAL A 145 -10.06 -0.22 -17.00
CA VAL A 145 -9.29 0.12 -15.80
C VAL A 145 -8.02 -0.72 -15.73
N LYS A 146 -8.12 -2.01 -16.00
CA LYS A 146 -6.98 -2.92 -16.05
C LYS A 146 -5.93 -2.42 -17.03
N GLN A 147 -6.32 -2.11 -18.26
CA GLN A 147 -5.39 -1.64 -19.28
C GLN A 147 -4.76 -0.29 -18.92
N ASP A 148 -5.52 0.63 -18.35
CA ASP A 148 -5.00 1.92 -17.88
C ASP A 148 -3.97 1.74 -16.76
N PHE A 149 -4.27 0.92 -15.77
CA PHE A 149 -3.35 0.66 -14.64
C PHE A 149 -2.07 -0.06 -15.10
N LEU A 150 -2.20 -1.03 -15.98
CA LEU A 150 -1.04 -1.74 -16.54
C LEU A 150 -0.16 -0.81 -17.37
N ALA A 151 -0.74 0.05 -18.19
CA ALA A 151 0.00 1.03 -18.98
C ALA A 151 0.77 2.00 -18.08
N THR A 152 0.10 2.56 -17.07
CA THR A 152 0.73 3.45 -16.08
C THR A 152 1.88 2.76 -15.35
N ALA A 153 1.66 1.57 -14.84
CA ALA A 153 2.68 0.81 -14.12
C ALA A 153 3.88 0.49 -15.02
N ARG A 154 3.63 0.11 -16.27
CA ARG A 154 4.69 -0.17 -17.24
C ARG A 154 5.54 1.07 -17.53
N GLU A 155 4.91 2.21 -17.77
CA GLU A 155 5.61 3.48 -18.00
C GLU A 155 6.48 3.89 -16.80
N LEU A 156 6.02 3.59 -15.59
CA LEU A 156 6.75 3.88 -14.35
C LEU A 156 7.86 2.85 -14.05
N GLY A 157 8.02 1.83 -14.89
CA GLY A 157 9.09 0.85 -14.76
C GLY A 157 8.79 -0.34 -13.85
N PHE A 158 7.53 -0.58 -13.50
CA PHE A 158 7.14 -1.76 -12.76
C PHE A 158 7.12 -3.00 -13.68
N PRO A 159 7.56 -4.17 -13.19
CA PRO A 159 7.58 -5.40 -13.98
C PRO A 159 6.18 -6.03 -14.06
N VAL A 160 5.28 -5.42 -14.84
CA VAL A 160 3.86 -5.80 -14.91
C VAL A 160 3.62 -7.24 -15.37
N GLN A 161 4.56 -7.81 -16.14
CA GLN A 161 4.51 -9.21 -16.56
C GLN A 161 4.67 -10.21 -15.39
N GLN A 162 5.17 -9.74 -14.24
CA GLN A 162 5.34 -10.53 -13.02
C GLN A 162 4.13 -10.44 -12.07
N LEU A 163 3.10 -9.66 -12.42
CA LEU A 163 1.91 -9.56 -11.59
C LEU A 163 1.23 -10.92 -11.40
N VAL A 164 0.91 -11.23 -10.16
CA VAL A 164 0.05 -12.35 -9.79
C VAL A 164 -1.39 -11.84 -9.74
N TRP A 165 -2.28 -12.47 -10.51
CA TRP A 165 -3.71 -12.17 -10.48
C TRP A 165 -4.35 -13.01 -9.39
N VAL A 166 -4.88 -12.33 -8.38
CA VAL A 166 -5.36 -12.97 -7.16
C VAL A 166 -6.68 -13.68 -7.42
N LYS A 167 -6.77 -14.92 -6.97
CA LYS A 167 -7.99 -15.70 -7.04
C LYS A 167 -8.98 -15.29 -5.95
N HIS A 168 -10.21 -15.09 -6.35
CA HIS A 168 -11.34 -14.79 -5.47
C HIS A 168 -12.51 -15.75 -5.63
#